data_6343d28bdc6d77b85fce74fa4ca68377
#
_entry.id   6343d28bdc6d77b85fce74fa4ca68377
#
_cell.length_a   1.000
_cell.length_b   1.000
_cell.length_c   1.000
_cell.angle_alpha   90.00
_cell.angle_beta   90.00
_cell.angle_gamma   90.00
#
_symmetry.space_group_name_H-M   'P 1'
#
loop_
_entity.id
_entity.type
_entity.pdbx_description
1 polymer ?
#
loop_
_entity_poly.entity_id
_entity_poly.type
_entity_poly.pdbx_seq_one_letter_code
_entity_poly.pdbx_strand_id
1 'polypeptide(L)'
;TINGKVVGVIVLGERKVSFPPVEISAATIGPIATHPDYQRRGISSGLMDYALNYVKNSNKKIAYLQGIPNFYSKYGFFPYIAKSKIRVNIDDVALTEKGQAVDFESPHLPELKRIYKRATGEVIFSPNRDDKIWSWLVGPAQKSYYFYQPKVIQGNDGKVHGYFSGDPEDPLNFREVI
;
A
#
# COMPACT_ATOMS: atom_id res chain seq x y z
N THR A 1 2.22 -15.01 -22.80
CA THR A 1 2.46 -14.42 -24.14
C THR A 1 1.69 -15.18 -25.20
N ILE A 2 1.31 -14.53 -26.28
CA ILE A 2 0.74 -15.14 -27.50
C ILE A 2 1.60 -14.69 -28.66
N ASN A 3 2.16 -15.64 -29.41
CA ASN A 3 3.08 -15.38 -30.53
C ASN A 3 4.22 -14.40 -30.15
N GLY A 4 4.82 -14.59 -28.99
CA GLY A 4 5.88 -13.73 -28.47
C GLY A 4 5.45 -12.37 -27.91
N LYS A 5 4.19 -11.96 -28.08
CA LYS A 5 3.65 -10.70 -27.55
C LYS A 5 3.13 -10.89 -26.13
N VAL A 6 3.48 -9.98 -25.22
CA VAL A 6 2.89 -9.93 -23.87
C VAL A 6 1.47 -9.41 -23.98
N VAL A 7 0.50 -10.24 -23.66
CA VAL A 7 -0.94 -9.91 -23.76
C VAL A 7 -1.64 -9.82 -22.41
N GLY A 8 -0.98 -10.23 -21.35
CA GLY A 8 -1.46 -10.10 -19.99
C GLY A 8 -0.33 -10.16 -18.99
N VAL A 9 -0.53 -9.52 -17.84
CA VAL A 9 0.43 -9.45 -16.73
C VAL A 9 -0.31 -9.55 -15.40
N ILE A 10 0.33 -10.19 -14.44
CA ILE A 10 -0.06 -10.21 -13.03
C ILE A 10 1.19 -9.99 -12.19
N VAL A 11 1.06 -9.20 -11.14
CA VAL A 11 2.13 -8.99 -10.17
C VAL A 11 1.82 -9.76 -8.90
N LEU A 12 2.80 -10.52 -8.44
CA LEU A 12 2.77 -11.21 -7.15
C LEU A 12 3.81 -10.56 -6.23
N GLY A 13 3.36 -10.09 -5.10
CA GLY A 13 4.23 -9.54 -4.07
C GLY A 13 4.23 -10.43 -2.84
N GLU A 14 5.35 -10.48 -2.14
CA GLU A 14 5.46 -11.14 -0.85
C GLU A 14 5.49 -10.08 0.24
N ARG A 15 4.76 -10.31 1.31
CA ARG A 15 4.67 -9.40 2.46
C ARG A 15 4.62 -10.18 3.75
N LYS A 16 5.06 -9.53 4.81
CA LYS A 16 4.71 -9.90 6.18
C LYS A 16 3.61 -8.97 6.65
N VAL A 17 2.63 -9.52 7.32
CA VAL A 17 1.46 -8.80 7.82
C VAL A 17 1.34 -9.07 9.31
N SER A 18 1.18 -8.01 10.07
CA SER A 18 1.00 -8.09 11.52
C SER A 18 -0.44 -8.44 11.87
N PHE A 19 -0.56 -9.45 12.70
CA PHE A 19 -1.76 -9.82 13.44
C PHE A 19 -1.36 -9.95 14.91
N PRO A 20 -1.26 -8.86 15.65
CA PRO A 20 -0.73 -8.91 17.01
C PRO A 20 -1.35 -10.03 17.85
N PRO A 21 -0.56 -10.84 18.55
CA PRO A 21 0.90 -10.73 18.74
C PRO A 21 1.76 -11.45 17.67
N VAL A 22 1.19 -11.94 16.57
CA VAL A 22 1.90 -12.72 15.55
C VAL A 22 2.08 -11.96 14.24
N GLU A 23 3.08 -12.38 13.48
CA GLU A 23 3.31 -11.94 12.12
C GLU A 23 3.16 -13.13 11.17
N ILE A 24 2.48 -12.95 10.05
CA ILE A 24 2.26 -14.01 9.06
C ILE A 24 2.79 -13.63 7.69
N SER A 25 3.25 -14.65 6.96
CA SER A 25 3.63 -14.49 5.56
C SER A 25 2.38 -14.41 4.69
N ALA A 26 2.31 -13.39 3.87
CA ALA A 26 1.20 -13.09 2.99
C ALA A 26 1.68 -12.88 1.54
N ALA A 27 0.79 -13.13 0.59
CA ALA A 27 0.97 -12.74 -0.80
C ALA A 27 0.04 -11.58 -1.14
N THR A 28 0.55 -10.59 -1.89
CA THR A 28 -0.28 -9.60 -2.56
C THR A 28 -0.47 -10.00 -4.01
N ILE A 29 -1.68 -9.86 -4.52
CA ILE A 29 -2.01 -10.14 -5.92
C ILE A 29 -2.46 -8.85 -6.60
N GLY A 30 -1.76 -8.45 -7.64
CA GLY A 30 -2.09 -7.26 -8.42
C GLY A 30 -0.96 -6.25 -8.52
N PRO A 31 -1.00 -5.41 -9.56
CA PRO A 31 -2.06 -5.30 -10.55
C PRO A 31 -2.18 -6.53 -11.48
N ILE A 32 -3.38 -6.69 -12.07
CA ILE A 32 -3.66 -7.64 -13.14
C ILE A 32 -4.16 -6.83 -14.34
N ALA A 33 -3.53 -7.04 -15.49
CA ALA A 33 -3.94 -6.38 -16.73
C ALA A 33 -3.95 -7.35 -17.91
N THR A 34 -4.89 -7.11 -18.83
CA THR A 34 -4.96 -7.82 -20.12
C THR A 34 -5.09 -6.79 -21.24
N HIS A 35 -4.27 -6.96 -22.27
CA HIS A 35 -4.28 -6.10 -23.45
C HIS A 35 -5.71 -6.02 -24.03
N PRO A 36 -6.22 -4.84 -24.43
CA PRO A 36 -7.60 -4.65 -24.86
C PRO A 36 -8.06 -5.65 -25.92
N ASP A 37 -7.25 -5.87 -26.97
CA ASP A 37 -7.59 -6.80 -28.09
C ASP A 37 -7.66 -8.28 -27.67
N TYR A 38 -7.22 -8.59 -26.46
CA TYR A 38 -7.17 -9.96 -25.92
C TYR A 38 -8.08 -10.16 -24.71
N GLN A 39 -8.89 -9.16 -24.37
CA GLN A 39 -9.85 -9.27 -23.28
C GLN A 39 -10.95 -10.29 -23.61
N ARG A 40 -11.65 -10.77 -22.57
CA ARG A 40 -12.74 -11.76 -22.67
C ARG A 40 -12.34 -13.12 -23.29
N ARG A 41 -11.03 -13.44 -23.27
CA ARG A 41 -10.47 -14.72 -23.74
C ARG A 41 -9.92 -15.59 -22.59
N GLY A 42 -10.31 -15.34 -21.34
CA GLY A 42 -9.87 -16.11 -20.18
C GLY A 42 -8.48 -15.78 -19.65
N ILE A 43 -7.73 -14.83 -20.26
CA ILE A 43 -6.32 -14.56 -19.90
C ILE A 43 -6.18 -14.12 -18.44
N SER A 44 -7.00 -13.17 -17.97
CA SER A 44 -6.96 -12.72 -16.56
C SER A 44 -7.33 -13.87 -15.60
N SER A 45 -8.24 -14.77 -15.99
CA SER A 45 -8.61 -15.92 -15.18
C SER A 45 -7.44 -16.91 -15.08
N GLY A 46 -6.79 -17.22 -16.18
CA GLY A 46 -5.61 -18.10 -16.17
C GLY A 46 -4.44 -17.52 -15.38
N LEU A 47 -4.23 -16.19 -15.43
CA LEU A 47 -3.24 -15.51 -14.60
C LEU A 47 -3.60 -15.61 -13.12
N MET A 48 -4.88 -15.45 -12.78
CA MET A 48 -5.35 -15.55 -11.39
C MET A 48 -5.22 -17.00 -10.86
N ASP A 49 -5.58 -17.99 -11.66
CA ASP A 49 -5.41 -19.40 -11.31
C ASP A 49 -3.93 -19.76 -11.08
N TYR A 50 -3.04 -19.25 -11.93
CA TYR A 50 -1.60 -19.37 -11.71
C TYR A 50 -1.15 -18.75 -10.39
N ALA A 51 -1.60 -17.52 -10.10
CA ALA A 51 -1.27 -16.83 -8.87
C ALA A 51 -1.75 -17.59 -7.63
N LEU A 52 -2.98 -18.08 -7.65
CA LEU A 52 -3.56 -18.86 -6.55
C LEU A 52 -2.82 -20.20 -6.34
N ASN A 53 -2.45 -20.88 -7.42
CA ASN A 53 -1.65 -22.09 -7.34
C ASN A 53 -0.25 -21.81 -6.76
N TYR A 54 0.39 -20.70 -7.16
CA TYR A 54 1.65 -20.28 -6.56
C TYR A 54 1.51 -20.05 -5.04
N VAL A 55 0.50 -19.29 -4.63
CA VAL A 55 0.24 -19.03 -3.20
C VAL A 55 -0.01 -20.32 -2.44
N LYS A 56 -0.85 -21.21 -2.98
CA LYS A 56 -1.22 -22.49 -2.35
C LYS A 56 -0.01 -23.41 -2.15
N ASN A 57 0.94 -23.40 -3.08
CA ASN A 57 2.15 -24.23 -3.02
C ASN A 57 3.33 -23.52 -2.32
N SER A 58 3.13 -22.31 -1.82
CA SER A 58 4.13 -21.54 -1.08
C SER A 58 3.89 -21.62 0.44
N ASN A 59 4.79 -21.04 1.21
CA ASN A 59 4.63 -20.92 2.68
C ASN A 59 3.70 -19.76 3.10
N LYS A 60 3.00 -19.12 2.16
CA LYS A 60 2.10 -18.01 2.46
C LYS A 60 0.82 -18.51 3.14
N LYS A 61 0.40 -17.84 4.18
CA LYS A 61 -0.78 -18.22 4.97
C LYS A 61 -2.05 -17.56 4.46
N ILE A 62 -1.90 -16.41 3.83
CA ILE A 62 -3.00 -15.65 3.23
C ILE A 62 -2.56 -15.02 1.92
N ALA A 63 -3.52 -14.74 1.06
CA ALA A 63 -3.38 -13.83 -0.07
C ALA A 63 -4.38 -12.69 0.07
N TYR A 64 -3.97 -11.49 -0.29
CA TYR A 64 -4.86 -10.35 -0.33
C TYR A 64 -4.63 -9.50 -1.57
N LEU A 65 -5.66 -8.79 -1.95
CA LEU A 65 -5.65 -7.89 -3.10
C LEU A 65 -6.56 -6.69 -2.83
N GLN A 66 -6.33 -5.65 -3.57
CA GLN A 66 -7.28 -4.57 -3.72
C GLN A 66 -7.89 -4.64 -5.10
N GLY A 67 -9.22 -4.69 -5.18
CA GLY A 67 -9.87 -4.88 -6.48
C GLY A 67 -11.33 -4.46 -6.52
N ILE A 68 -11.98 -4.83 -7.61
CA ILE A 68 -13.39 -4.53 -7.88
C ILE A 68 -14.27 -5.34 -6.92
N PRO A 69 -15.21 -4.71 -6.21
CA PRO A 69 -16.13 -5.42 -5.32
C PRO A 69 -16.82 -6.58 -6.04
N ASN A 70 -16.97 -7.69 -5.33
CA ASN A 70 -17.63 -8.93 -5.79
C ASN A 70 -17.00 -9.65 -6.99
N PHE A 71 -15.98 -9.07 -7.63
CA PHE A 71 -15.32 -9.74 -8.76
C PHE A 71 -14.46 -10.93 -8.34
N TYR A 72 -13.81 -10.83 -7.19
CA TYR A 72 -12.84 -11.82 -6.72
C TYR A 72 -13.43 -12.91 -5.82
N SER A 73 -14.72 -12.82 -5.48
CA SER A 73 -15.41 -13.83 -4.64
C SER A 73 -15.39 -15.23 -5.27
N LYS A 74 -15.48 -15.32 -6.60
CA LYS A 74 -15.37 -16.59 -7.33
C LYS A 74 -14.01 -17.30 -7.20
N TYR A 75 -12.98 -16.59 -6.75
CA TYR A 75 -11.65 -17.11 -6.45
C TYR A 75 -11.42 -17.33 -4.95
N GLY A 76 -12.45 -17.24 -4.12
CA GLY A 76 -12.36 -17.44 -2.68
C GLY A 76 -11.93 -16.23 -1.87
N PHE A 77 -11.91 -15.03 -2.47
CA PHE A 77 -11.64 -13.81 -1.73
C PHE A 77 -12.90 -13.23 -1.10
N PHE A 78 -12.76 -12.79 0.14
CA PHE A 78 -13.82 -12.12 0.88
C PHE A 78 -13.41 -10.70 1.22
N PRO A 79 -14.34 -9.72 1.19
CA PRO A 79 -14.09 -8.40 1.72
C PRO A 79 -13.71 -8.49 3.20
N TYR A 80 -12.54 -8.02 3.55
CA TYR A 80 -12.05 -8.05 4.93
C TYR A 80 -11.75 -6.67 5.49
N ILE A 81 -11.18 -5.80 4.67
CA ILE A 81 -10.81 -4.44 5.08
C ILE A 81 -11.65 -3.46 4.27
N ALA A 82 -12.41 -2.64 4.99
CA ALA A 82 -13.08 -1.50 4.38
C ALA A 82 -12.10 -0.33 4.24
N LYS A 83 -12.05 0.26 3.05
CA LYS A 83 -11.44 1.58 2.88
C LYS A 83 -12.46 2.65 3.23
N SER A 84 -12.11 3.47 4.19
CA SER A 84 -12.89 4.67 4.50
C SER A 84 -12.24 5.89 3.86
N LYS A 85 -13.05 6.74 3.24
CA LYS A 85 -12.63 8.06 2.82
C LYS A 85 -13.17 9.06 3.86
N ILE A 86 -12.26 9.67 4.59
CA ILE A 86 -12.60 10.71 5.56
C ILE A 86 -12.48 12.06 4.82
N ARG A 87 -13.53 12.85 4.89
CA ARG A 87 -13.50 14.25 4.48
C ARG A 87 -13.49 15.12 5.72
N VAL A 88 -12.51 15.98 5.82
CA VAL A 88 -12.41 16.95 6.91
C VAL A 88 -12.58 18.33 6.29
N ASN A 89 -13.51 19.13 6.81
CA ASN A 89 -13.59 20.53 6.46
C ASN A 89 -12.46 21.25 7.22
N ILE A 90 -11.65 22.01 6.52
CA ILE A 90 -10.51 22.68 7.13
C ILE A 90 -10.92 23.70 8.20
N ASP A 91 -12.11 24.28 8.06
CA ASP A 91 -12.67 25.23 9.02
C ASP A 91 -13.03 24.58 10.38
N ASP A 92 -13.23 23.25 10.37
CA ASP A 92 -13.55 22.46 11.56
C ASP A 92 -12.28 21.96 12.30
N VAL A 93 -11.08 22.23 11.73
CA VAL A 93 -9.81 21.80 12.32
C VAL A 93 -9.30 22.84 13.30
N ALA A 94 -9.39 22.54 14.59
CA ALA A 94 -8.72 23.33 15.61
C ALA A 94 -7.19 23.12 15.51
N LEU A 95 -6.46 24.11 15.06
CA LEU A 95 -5.00 24.11 15.05
C LEU A 95 -4.48 24.36 16.47
N THR A 96 -4.15 23.29 17.19
CA THR A 96 -3.66 23.35 18.57
C THR A 96 -2.15 23.55 18.67
N GLU A 97 -1.40 23.13 17.66
CA GLU A 97 0.06 23.26 17.62
C GLU A 97 0.54 23.74 16.26
N LYS A 98 1.58 24.57 16.27
CA LYS A 98 2.24 25.03 15.05
C LYS A 98 3.39 24.11 14.72
N GLY A 99 3.22 23.33 13.67
CA GLY A 99 4.29 22.58 13.02
C GLY A 99 4.45 23.03 11.57
N GLN A 100 5.51 22.62 10.93
CA GLN A 100 5.73 22.84 9.50
C GLN A 100 5.86 21.52 8.77
N ALA A 101 5.36 21.47 7.53
CA ALA A 101 5.59 20.37 6.64
C ALA A 101 6.86 20.63 5.85
N VAL A 102 7.84 19.75 6.00
CA VAL A 102 9.13 19.82 5.30
C VAL A 102 9.28 18.64 4.35
N ASP A 103 10.15 18.77 3.37
CA ASP A 103 10.48 17.66 2.49
C ASP A 103 11.16 16.53 3.26
N PHE A 104 10.89 15.30 2.83
CA PHE A 104 11.59 14.16 3.38
C PHE A 104 13.08 14.22 2.99
N GLU A 105 13.93 14.00 4.00
CA GLU A 105 15.36 13.79 3.85
C GLU A 105 15.77 12.48 4.54
N SER A 106 16.89 11.87 4.09
CA SER A 106 17.34 10.59 4.63
C SER A 106 17.47 10.53 6.16
N PRO A 107 17.91 11.57 6.86
CA PRO A 107 17.95 11.60 8.32
C PRO A 107 16.59 11.43 9.00
N HIS A 108 15.49 11.71 8.32
CA HIS A 108 14.15 11.54 8.88
C HIS A 108 13.69 10.06 8.95
N LEU A 109 14.30 9.17 8.15
CA LEU A 109 13.83 7.79 7.96
C LEU A 109 13.71 6.98 9.26
N PRO A 110 14.66 7.01 10.20
CA PRO A 110 14.53 6.26 11.45
C PRO A 110 13.28 6.66 12.24
N GLU A 111 12.96 7.95 12.25
CA GLU A 111 11.83 8.46 12.99
C GLU A 111 10.50 8.11 12.31
N LEU A 112 10.42 8.16 10.97
CA LEU A 112 9.26 7.70 10.22
C LEU A 112 8.98 6.21 10.52
N LYS A 113 10.01 5.38 10.54
CA LYS A 113 9.89 3.96 10.91
C LYS A 113 9.33 3.77 12.31
N ARG A 114 9.83 4.55 13.27
CA ARG A 114 9.38 4.51 14.66
C ARG A 114 7.91 4.91 14.78
N ILE A 115 7.52 6.00 14.13
CA ILE A 115 6.14 6.52 14.12
C ILE A 115 5.20 5.49 13.47
N TYR A 116 5.56 4.96 12.31
CA TYR A 116 4.78 3.93 11.63
C TYR A 116 4.58 2.69 12.53
N LYS A 117 5.65 2.19 13.13
CA LYS A 117 5.58 1.03 14.02
C LYS A 117 4.66 1.28 15.22
N ARG A 118 4.73 2.47 15.81
CA ARG A 118 3.85 2.85 16.92
C ARG A 118 2.40 2.92 16.48
N ALA A 119 2.12 3.57 15.36
CA ALA A 119 0.75 3.75 14.85
C ALA A 119 0.10 2.43 14.39
N THR A 120 0.91 1.47 13.92
CA THR A 120 0.40 0.21 13.39
C THR A 120 0.59 -0.99 14.32
N GLY A 121 1.24 -0.80 15.46
CA GLY A 121 1.67 -1.89 16.34
C GLY A 121 0.52 -2.74 16.91
N GLU A 122 -0.65 -2.15 17.10
CA GLU A 122 -1.86 -2.83 17.59
C GLU A 122 -2.91 -3.02 16.49
N VAL A 123 -2.61 -2.58 15.27
CA VAL A 123 -3.56 -2.68 14.16
C VAL A 123 -3.55 -4.09 13.58
N ILE A 124 -4.71 -4.74 13.61
CA ILE A 124 -4.90 -6.03 12.94
C ILE A 124 -4.79 -5.84 11.43
N PHE A 125 -3.96 -6.67 10.80
CA PHE A 125 -3.71 -6.62 9.36
C PHE A 125 -2.96 -5.35 8.90
N SER A 126 -1.89 -4.99 9.57
CA SER A 126 -0.99 -3.94 9.08
C SER A 126 0.18 -4.55 8.29
N PRO A 127 0.47 -4.06 7.06
CA PRO A 127 1.64 -4.50 6.33
C PRO A 127 2.92 -4.10 7.05
N ASN A 128 3.80 -5.06 7.31
CA ASN A 128 5.12 -4.75 7.83
C ASN A 128 5.98 -4.11 6.74
N ARG A 129 6.74 -3.08 7.09
CA ARG A 129 7.65 -2.35 6.20
C ARG A 129 9.09 -2.62 6.60
N ASP A 130 9.75 -3.52 5.89
CA ASP A 130 11.19 -3.74 5.99
C ASP A 130 11.98 -2.60 5.32
N ASP A 131 13.29 -2.66 5.41
CA ASP A 131 14.17 -1.63 4.86
C ASP A 131 14.04 -1.50 3.34
N LYS A 132 13.76 -2.60 2.65
CA LYS A 132 13.55 -2.60 1.20
C LYS A 132 12.27 -1.86 0.82
N ILE A 133 11.20 -2.10 1.58
CA ILE A 133 9.92 -1.40 1.37
C ILE A 133 10.08 0.09 1.70
N TRP A 134 10.74 0.42 2.81
CA TRP A 134 11.00 1.81 3.15
C TRP A 134 11.85 2.53 2.09
N SER A 135 12.94 1.92 1.63
CA SER A 135 13.79 2.49 0.59
C SER A 135 13.00 2.74 -0.70
N TRP A 136 12.06 1.85 -1.02
CA TRP A 136 11.18 2.05 -2.17
C TRP A 136 10.17 3.18 -1.92
N LEU A 137 9.55 3.27 -0.75
CA LEU A 137 8.53 4.28 -0.43
C LEU A 137 9.09 5.71 -0.43
N VAL A 138 10.31 5.90 0.08
CA VAL A 138 10.94 7.22 0.18
C VAL A 138 11.88 7.54 -0.98
N GLY A 139 12.04 6.62 -1.92
CA GLY A 139 12.94 6.78 -3.05
C GLY A 139 12.54 7.93 -3.98
N PRO A 140 13.51 8.64 -4.59
CA PRO A 140 13.24 9.83 -5.41
C PRO A 140 12.49 9.51 -6.71
N ALA A 141 12.55 8.26 -7.19
CA ALA A 141 11.82 7.79 -8.36
C ALA A 141 10.38 7.36 -8.06
N GLN A 142 9.95 7.48 -6.81
CA GLN A 142 8.63 6.99 -6.41
C GLN A 142 7.53 7.92 -6.89
N LYS A 143 6.95 7.56 -8.03
CA LYS A 143 5.68 8.09 -8.54
C LYS A 143 4.70 6.93 -8.64
N SER A 144 4.14 6.54 -7.52
CA SER A 144 3.16 5.45 -7.49
C SER A 144 1.77 6.04 -7.31
N TYR A 145 0.80 5.46 -8.01
CA TYR A 145 -0.62 5.79 -7.81
C TYR A 145 -1.09 5.64 -6.34
N TYR A 146 -0.36 4.88 -5.54
CA TYR A 146 -0.73 4.58 -4.16
C TYR A 146 0.08 5.30 -3.10
N PHE A 147 1.25 5.83 -3.45
CA PHE A 147 2.14 6.47 -2.49
C PHE A 147 3.05 7.46 -3.20
N TYR A 148 3.21 8.62 -2.62
CA TYR A 148 4.16 9.66 -3.04
C TYR A 148 5.22 9.83 -1.95
N GLN A 149 6.35 10.43 -2.30
CA GLN A 149 7.38 10.73 -1.31
C GLN A 149 6.76 11.51 -0.14
N PRO A 150 6.99 11.09 1.10
CA PRO A 150 6.33 11.72 2.24
C PRO A 150 6.83 13.13 2.49
N LYS A 151 5.96 13.96 3.02
CA LYS A 151 6.30 15.18 3.75
C LYS A 151 6.38 14.85 5.23
N VAL A 152 7.29 15.48 5.92
CA VAL A 152 7.54 15.29 7.36
C VAL A 152 6.97 16.44 8.13
N ILE A 153 6.26 16.17 9.21
CA ILE A 153 5.72 17.16 10.11
C ILE A 153 6.73 17.38 11.25
N GLN A 154 7.34 18.55 11.27
CA GLN A 154 8.25 18.96 12.33
C GLN A 154 7.59 19.97 13.25
N GLY A 155 7.75 19.79 14.56
CA GLY A 155 7.39 20.77 15.57
C GLY A 155 8.41 21.91 15.67
N ASN A 156 8.08 22.91 16.48
CA ASN A 156 8.98 24.04 16.76
C ASN A 156 10.27 23.62 17.48
N ASP A 157 10.29 22.42 18.07
CA ASP A 157 11.45 21.81 18.72
C ASP A 157 12.37 21.06 17.72
N GLY A 158 12.05 21.11 16.42
CA GLY A 158 12.76 20.41 15.36
C GLY A 158 12.54 18.90 15.31
N LYS A 159 11.69 18.36 16.20
CA LYS A 159 11.40 16.91 16.20
C LYS A 159 10.34 16.55 15.18
N VAL A 160 10.44 15.33 14.70
CA VAL A 160 9.45 14.74 13.81
C VAL A 160 8.25 14.22 14.64
N HIS A 161 7.09 14.77 14.40
CA HIS A 161 5.84 14.39 15.08
C HIS A 161 4.97 13.46 14.25
N GLY A 162 5.12 13.50 12.93
CA GLY A 162 4.35 12.70 12.01
C GLY A 162 4.85 12.83 10.58
N TYR A 163 4.16 12.19 9.66
CA TYR A 163 4.38 12.36 8.23
C TYR A 163 3.09 12.11 7.46
N PHE A 164 3.04 12.61 6.26
CA PHE A 164 1.97 12.30 5.32
C PHE A 164 2.49 12.11 3.90
N SER A 165 1.79 11.31 3.14
CA SER A 165 1.99 11.14 1.71
C SER A 165 0.72 11.60 1.00
N GLY A 166 0.83 12.55 0.11
CA GLY A 166 -0.28 13.14 -0.63
C GLY A 166 0.04 13.31 -2.10
N ASP A 167 -1.00 13.49 -2.90
CA ASP A 167 -0.86 13.74 -4.32
C ASP A 167 -0.33 15.16 -4.54
N PRO A 168 0.82 15.35 -5.22
CA PRO A 168 1.33 16.70 -5.50
C PRO A 168 0.40 17.54 -6.38
N GLU A 169 -0.41 16.88 -7.21
CA GLU A 169 -1.38 17.55 -8.12
C GLU A 169 -2.73 17.79 -7.43
N ASP A 170 -3.00 17.13 -6.31
CA ASP A 170 -4.19 17.30 -5.48
C ASP A 170 -3.78 17.37 -4.00
N PRO A 171 -3.32 18.52 -3.51
CA PRO A 171 -2.72 18.66 -2.18
C PRO A 171 -3.68 18.38 -1.02
N LEU A 172 -4.97 18.26 -1.29
CA LEU A 172 -5.99 17.88 -0.29
C LEU A 172 -6.27 16.36 -0.29
N ASN A 173 -5.59 15.58 -1.14
CA ASN A 173 -5.79 14.14 -1.27
C ASN A 173 -4.62 13.39 -0.63
N PHE A 174 -4.73 13.12 0.65
CA PHE A 174 -3.74 12.35 1.37
C PHE A 174 -3.95 10.84 1.15
N ARG A 175 -2.84 10.12 0.94
CA ARG A 175 -2.80 8.66 0.80
C ARG A 175 -2.48 7.97 2.11
N GLU A 176 -1.65 8.60 2.91
CA GLU A 176 -1.28 8.14 4.22
C GLU A 176 -1.01 9.36 5.11
N VAL A 177 -1.51 9.33 6.33
CA VAL A 177 -1.24 10.32 7.40
C VAL A 177 -0.96 9.53 8.67
N ILE A 178 0.18 9.75 9.27
CA ILE A 178 0.61 9.11 10.52
C ILE A 178 1.29 10.09 11.44
#